data_606a9953573bd8dd4b8e816f543d89af
#
_entry.id   606a9953573bd8dd4b8e816f543d89af
#
_cell.length_a   1.000
_cell.length_b   1.000
_cell.length_c   1.000
_cell.angle_alpha   90.00
_cell.angle_beta   90.00
_cell.angle_gamma   90.00
#
_symmetry.space_group_name_H-M   'P 1'
#
loop_
_entity.id
_entity.type
_entity.pdbx_description
1 polymer ?
#
loop_
_entity_poly.entity_id
_entity_poly.type
_entity_poly.pdbx_seq_one_letter_code
_entity_poly.pdbx_strand_id
1 'polypeptide(L)'
;MSRKIKVITAAIAVTVLIWLWAMPFGAVEIKRCYGDINNDAYVTTEDARIALMVAAGIYEHELFGLDFEAADMDGDDLIKTTDARLILRTAAGHLATVYMEGYEFDEHPEEFTEIINDYRFEKDRKSIRLTMSPELCEAARVAAEEYATKTGSAFIREDGSHYYKILDEMGIQYTCADKMIVNASFGYIGAAEKILADSQMEKALLSNNFSKIGVGAFSTDGRTFYWCVFVTK
;
A
#
# COMPACT_ATOMS: atom_id res chain seq x y z
N MET A 1 -15.17 -1.27 -50.14
CA MET A 1 -14.38 -0.47 -49.16
C MET A 1 -12.91 -0.58 -49.52
N SER A 2 -12.25 0.51 -49.87
CA SER A 2 -10.88 0.45 -50.44
C SER A 2 -9.86 0.04 -49.38
N ARG A 3 -8.76 -0.63 -49.83
CA ARG A 3 -7.67 -1.09 -48.98
C ARG A 3 -7.06 0.05 -48.11
N LYS A 4 -7.09 1.29 -48.64
CA LYS A 4 -6.65 2.50 -47.91
C LYS A 4 -7.53 2.86 -46.72
N ILE A 5 -8.86 2.64 -46.82
CA ILE A 5 -9.80 2.93 -45.70
C ILE A 5 -9.59 1.94 -44.54
N LYS A 6 -9.30 0.65 -44.85
CA LYS A 6 -9.01 -0.36 -43.82
C LYS A 6 -7.72 -0.09 -43.06
N VAL A 7 -6.70 0.45 -43.72
CA VAL A 7 -5.41 0.80 -43.09
C VAL A 7 -5.57 2.03 -42.19
N ILE A 8 -6.34 3.02 -42.61
CA ILE A 8 -6.60 4.22 -41.82
C ILE A 8 -7.44 3.87 -40.57
N THR A 9 -8.45 3.01 -40.70
CA THR A 9 -9.27 2.58 -39.53
C THR A 9 -8.45 1.73 -38.53
N ALA A 10 -7.54 0.88 -39.03
CA ALA A 10 -6.64 0.12 -38.15
C ALA A 10 -5.62 1.02 -37.42
N ALA A 11 -5.06 2.02 -38.13
CA ALA A 11 -4.13 2.98 -37.54
C ALA A 11 -4.80 3.83 -36.44
N ILE A 12 -6.04 4.29 -36.65
CA ILE A 12 -6.81 5.06 -35.66
C ILE A 12 -7.15 4.18 -34.45
N ALA A 13 -7.52 2.91 -34.67
CA ALA A 13 -7.82 1.98 -33.58
C ALA A 13 -6.58 1.70 -32.72
N VAL A 14 -5.40 1.55 -33.34
CA VAL A 14 -4.14 1.34 -32.59
C VAL A 14 -3.73 2.60 -31.80
N THR A 15 -3.88 3.79 -32.39
CA THR A 15 -3.58 5.04 -31.67
C THR A 15 -4.55 5.28 -30.52
N VAL A 16 -5.83 4.99 -30.65
CA VAL A 16 -6.82 5.10 -29.56
C VAL A 16 -6.54 4.08 -28.45
N LEU A 17 -6.13 2.85 -28.80
CA LEU A 17 -5.69 1.85 -27.81
C LEU A 17 -4.44 2.30 -27.06
N ILE A 18 -3.45 2.87 -27.74
CA ILE A 18 -2.23 3.40 -27.10
C ILE A 18 -2.57 4.59 -26.18
N TRP A 19 -3.53 5.44 -26.54
CA TRP A 19 -3.99 6.54 -25.69
C TRP A 19 -4.79 6.07 -24.48
N LEU A 20 -5.56 4.97 -24.60
CA LEU A 20 -6.26 4.34 -23.48
C LEU A 20 -5.28 3.67 -22.49
N TRP A 21 -4.13 3.18 -22.97
CA TRP A 21 -3.07 2.62 -22.12
C TRP A 21 -2.14 3.70 -21.53
N ALA A 22 -2.13 4.89 -22.10
CA ALA A 22 -1.36 6.04 -21.63
C ALA A 22 -2.18 7.03 -20.77
N MET A 23 -3.44 6.69 -20.44
CA MET A 23 -4.13 7.42 -19.39
C MET A 23 -3.39 7.12 -18.08
N PRO A 24 -2.75 8.10 -17.42
CA PRO A 24 -2.28 7.89 -16.08
C PRO A 24 -3.53 7.46 -15.29
N PHE A 25 -3.52 6.26 -14.76
CA PHE A 25 -4.44 5.91 -13.67
C PHE A 25 -4.37 7.10 -12.72
N GLY A 26 -5.50 7.75 -12.49
CA GLY A 26 -5.51 8.98 -11.73
C GLY A 26 -4.84 8.71 -10.40
N ALA A 27 -3.63 9.24 -10.25
CA ALA A 27 -2.96 9.19 -8.98
C ALA A 27 -3.94 9.80 -7.97
N VAL A 28 -4.40 8.98 -7.03
CA VAL A 28 -5.22 9.49 -5.94
C VAL A 28 -4.29 10.43 -5.18
N GLU A 29 -4.58 11.72 -5.23
CA GLU A 29 -3.81 12.72 -4.52
C GLU A 29 -4.00 12.47 -3.02
N ILE A 30 -3.01 11.83 -2.43
CA ILE A 30 -3.00 11.55 -1.01
C ILE A 30 -2.64 12.83 -0.30
N LYS A 31 -3.53 13.26 0.55
CA LYS A 31 -3.32 14.44 1.38
C LYS A 31 -2.65 14.03 2.68
N ARG A 32 -1.33 13.84 2.63
CA ARG A 32 -0.49 13.76 3.81
C ARG A 32 -0.65 15.04 4.63
N CYS A 33 -0.79 14.95 5.92
CA CYS A 33 -0.99 16.12 6.75
C CYS A 33 -0.02 16.15 7.93
N TYR A 34 0.37 17.37 8.31
CA TYR A 34 1.15 17.57 9.52
C TYR A 34 0.38 17.09 10.75
N GLY A 35 1.05 16.32 11.58
CA GLY A 35 0.51 15.73 12.80
C GLY A 35 -0.01 14.30 12.66
N ASP A 36 -0.10 13.76 11.44
CA ASP A 36 -0.43 12.35 11.19
C ASP A 36 0.87 11.53 11.15
N ILE A 37 1.32 11.10 12.31
CA ILE A 37 2.62 10.41 12.46
C ILE A 37 2.55 8.94 12.04
N ASN A 38 1.40 8.31 12.27
CA ASN A 38 1.19 6.89 11.98
C ASN A 38 0.66 6.65 10.56
N ASN A 39 0.52 7.70 9.76
CA ASN A 39 0.04 7.66 8.38
C ASN A 39 -1.34 6.98 8.23
N ASP A 40 -2.25 7.18 9.19
CA ASP A 40 -3.62 6.65 9.09
C ASP A 40 -4.61 7.62 8.44
N ALA A 41 -4.12 8.73 7.92
CA ALA A 41 -4.83 9.86 7.30
C ALA A 41 -5.67 10.71 8.29
N TYR A 42 -5.48 10.52 9.59
CA TYR A 42 -6.16 11.29 10.63
C TYR A 42 -5.15 11.82 11.65
N VAL A 43 -5.29 13.08 12.03
CA VAL A 43 -4.55 13.64 13.17
C VAL A 43 -5.35 13.36 14.43
N THR A 44 -4.86 12.49 15.29
CA THR A 44 -5.55 11.98 16.47
C THR A 44 -4.73 12.15 17.75
N THR A 45 -5.30 11.77 18.88
CA THR A 45 -4.57 11.73 20.16
C THR A 45 -3.49 10.64 20.17
N GLU A 46 -3.60 9.65 19.29
CA GLU A 46 -2.58 8.59 19.14
C GLU A 46 -1.29 9.17 18.58
N ASP A 47 -1.38 10.03 17.56
CA ASP A 47 -0.22 10.71 16.99
C ASP A 47 0.47 11.59 18.04
N ALA A 48 -0.31 12.34 18.82
CA ALA A 48 0.24 13.14 19.91
C ALA A 48 0.95 12.26 20.96
N ARG A 49 0.42 11.07 21.24
CA ARG A 49 1.05 10.08 22.13
C ARG A 49 2.37 9.58 21.55
N ILE A 50 2.39 9.26 20.26
CA ILE A 50 3.62 8.84 19.54
C ILE A 50 4.67 9.95 19.60
N ALA A 51 4.30 11.20 19.27
CA ALA A 51 5.21 12.35 19.37
C ALA A 51 5.80 12.53 20.78
N LEU A 52 4.99 12.37 21.83
CA LEU A 52 5.46 12.41 23.22
C LEU A 52 6.46 11.29 23.53
N MET A 53 6.23 10.09 23.04
CA MET A 53 7.13 8.95 23.26
C MET A 53 8.46 9.16 22.54
N VAL A 54 8.43 9.69 21.31
CA VAL A 54 9.63 10.09 20.58
C VAL A 54 10.38 11.19 21.32
N ALA A 55 9.70 12.24 21.76
CA ALA A 55 10.29 13.35 22.51
C ALA A 55 10.90 12.90 23.86
N ALA A 56 10.35 11.85 24.46
CA ALA A 56 10.86 11.26 25.70
C ALA A 56 12.00 10.26 25.48
N GLY A 57 12.38 9.96 24.23
CA GLY A 57 13.38 8.94 23.89
C GLY A 57 12.93 7.50 24.25
N ILE A 58 11.63 7.28 24.42
CA ILE A 58 11.05 5.97 24.73
C ILE A 58 10.84 5.15 23.44
N TYR A 59 10.71 5.84 22.31
CA TYR A 59 10.66 5.23 20.99
C TYR A 59 12.09 5.06 20.49
N GLU A 60 12.56 3.82 20.38
CA GLU A 60 13.81 3.51 19.69
C GLU A 60 13.64 3.66 18.18
N HIS A 61 14.71 4.02 17.48
CA HIS A 61 14.78 4.37 16.06
C HIS A 61 14.31 3.27 15.06
N GLU A 62 13.88 2.12 15.54
CA GLU A 62 13.49 0.96 14.73
C GLU A 62 11.98 0.87 14.45
N LEU A 63 11.22 1.89 14.79
CA LEU A 63 9.81 1.94 14.45
C LEU A 63 9.63 2.48 13.03
N PHE A 64 9.75 1.57 12.12
CA PHE A 64 9.41 1.74 10.72
C PHE A 64 7.98 2.31 10.60
N GLY A 65 7.75 3.25 9.68
CA GLY A 65 6.44 3.77 9.33
C GLY A 65 5.94 4.98 10.06
N LEU A 66 6.73 5.57 10.92
CA LEU A 66 6.39 6.85 11.50
C LEU A 66 6.86 7.99 10.60
N ASP A 67 5.95 8.91 10.33
CA ASP A 67 6.24 10.10 9.57
C ASP A 67 6.83 11.20 10.45
N PHE A 68 8.16 11.22 10.57
CA PHE A 68 8.84 12.20 11.41
C PHE A 68 8.77 13.63 10.84
N GLU A 69 8.65 13.79 9.53
CA GLU A 69 8.42 15.10 8.93
C GLU A 69 7.03 15.64 9.27
N ALA A 70 6.02 14.75 9.24
CA ALA A 70 4.68 15.11 9.69
C ALA A 70 4.61 15.38 11.21
N ALA A 71 5.53 14.81 11.98
CA ALA A 71 5.60 14.97 13.42
C ALA A 71 6.16 16.34 13.85
N ASP A 72 7.04 16.95 13.05
CA ASP A 72 7.62 18.27 13.30
C ASP A 72 6.61 19.38 12.94
N MET A 73 5.79 19.74 13.91
CA MET A 73 4.69 20.66 13.73
C MET A 73 5.10 22.14 13.76
N ASP A 74 6.28 22.43 14.31
CA ASP A 74 6.80 23.81 14.41
C ASP A 74 7.97 24.09 13.45
N GLY A 75 8.46 23.05 12.74
CA GLY A 75 9.46 23.17 11.67
C GLY A 75 10.88 23.43 12.19
N ASP A 76 11.20 22.95 13.40
CA ASP A 76 12.52 23.14 14.00
C ASP A 76 13.45 21.91 13.85
N ASP A 77 13.06 20.95 13.02
CA ASP A 77 13.76 19.68 12.73
C ASP A 77 13.92 18.75 13.95
N LEU A 78 13.15 18.96 15.01
CA LEU A 78 13.21 18.16 16.24
C LEU A 78 11.80 17.81 16.73
N ILE A 79 11.56 16.55 17.02
CA ILE A 79 10.28 16.15 17.63
C ILE A 79 10.36 16.33 19.14
N LYS A 80 9.57 17.27 19.65
CA LYS A 80 9.51 17.70 21.05
C LYS A 80 8.10 17.60 21.62
N THR A 81 7.98 17.91 22.90
CA THR A 81 6.69 18.03 23.57
C THR A 81 5.84 19.19 23.03
N THR A 82 6.46 20.19 22.37
CA THR A 82 5.78 21.27 21.64
C THR A 82 4.97 20.73 20.48
N ASP A 83 5.54 19.82 19.70
CA ASP A 83 4.89 19.21 18.54
C ASP A 83 3.73 18.33 18.98
N ALA A 84 3.95 17.49 19.97
CA ALA A 84 2.89 16.66 20.54
C ALA A 84 1.69 17.51 21.02
N ARG A 85 1.96 18.69 21.60
CA ARG A 85 0.91 19.63 22.01
C ARG A 85 0.20 20.26 20.81
N LEU A 86 0.92 20.57 19.73
CA LEU A 86 0.33 21.09 18.49
C LEU A 86 -0.53 20.03 17.82
N ILE A 87 -0.05 18.79 17.72
CA ILE A 87 -0.81 17.64 17.23
C ILE A 87 -2.10 17.45 18.03
N LEU A 88 -2.00 17.46 19.37
CA LEU A 88 -3.17 17.30 20.24
C LEU A 88 -4.20 18.43 20.02
N ARG A 89 -3.74 19.66 19.79
CA ARG A 89 -4.63 20.79 19.47
C ARG A 89 -5.29 20.67 18.11
N THR A 90 -4.59 20.12 17.12
CA THR A 90 -5.14 19.81 15.80
C THR A 90 -6.18 18.69 15.92
N ALA A 91 -5.86 17.61 16.62
CA ALA A 91 -6.77 16.50 16.89
C ALA A 91 -8.06 16.95 17.63
N ALA A 92 -7.93 17.94 18.52
CA ALA A 92 -9.06 18.54 19.23
C ALA A 92 -9.84 19.60 18.43
N GLY A 93 -9.45 19.85 17.19
CA GLY A 93 -10.09 20.88 16.34
C GLY A 93 -9.77 22.32 16.71
N HIS A 94 -8.79 22.56 17.58
CA HIS A 94 -8.35 23.90 17.95
C HIS A 94 -7.35 24.54 16.98
N LEU A 95 -6.75 23.73 16.10
CA LEU A 95 -5.92 24.16 14.99
C LEU A 95 -6.44 23.50 13.70
N ALA A 96 -6.29 24.21 12.58
CA ALA A 96 -6.61 23.65 11.28
C ALA A 96 -5.60 22.56 10.91
N THR A 97 -6.07 21.50 10.26
CA THR A 97 -5.20 20.50 9.64
C THR A 97 -4.49 21.13 8.45
N VAL A 98 -3.16 21.04 8.42
CA VAL A 98 -2.33 21.52 7.33
C VAL A 98 -1.87 20.33 6.51
N TYR A 99 -2.17 20.33 5.22
CA TYR A 99 -1.77 19.29 4.30
C TYR A 99 -0.38 19.58 3.73
N MET A 100 0.41 18.55 3.59
CA MET A 100 1.73 18.62 2.94
C MET A 100 1.53 18.55 1.42
N GLU A 101 2.18 19.47 0.68
CA GLU A 101 2.07 19.50 -0.78
C GLU A 101 3.07 18.54 -1.43
N GLY A 102 2.65 17.89 -2.53
CA GLY A 102 3.55 17.19 -3.44
C GLY A 102 3.90 15.75 -3.04
N TYR A 103 3.15 15.12 -2.16
CA TYR A 103 3.36 13.71 -1.83
C TYR A 103 2.67 12.79 -2.83
N GLU A 104 3.44 11.95 -3.52
CA GLU A 104 2.92 10.82 -4.30
C GLU A 104 2.91 9.56 -3.43
N PHE A 105 1.80 8.82 -3.48
CA PHE A 105 1.71 7.54 -2.79
C PHE A 105 2.64 6.51 -3.45
N ASP A 106 3.45 5.87 -2.63
CA ASP A 106 4.29 4.75 -3.02
C ASP A 106 4.00 3.56 -2.09
N GLU A 107 3.74 2.40 -2.66
CA GLU A 107 3.52 1.16 -1.91
C GLU A 107 4.80 0.65 -1.25
N HIS A 108 5.96 1.20 -1.62
CA HIS A 108 7.28 0.76 -1.15
C HIS A 108 7.43 -0.78 -1.19
N PRO A 109 7.30 -1.41 -2.36
CA PRO A 109 7.21 -2.87 -2.45
C PRO A 109 8.49 -3.57 -2.03
N GLU A 110 9.65 -2.94 -2.18
CA GLU A 110 10.93 -3.44 -1.72
C GLU A 110 10.97 -3.49 -0.19
N GLU A 111 10.65 -2.39 0.47
CA GLU A 111 10.65 -2.26 1.93
C GLU A 111 9.58 -3.15 2.56
N PHE A 112 8.39 -3.22 1.95
CA PHE A 112 7.36 -4.18 2.37
C PHE A 112 7.89 -5.61 2.32
N THR A 113 8.56 -5.98 1.22
CA THR A 113 9.15 -7.31 1.04
C THR A 113 10.22 -7.61 2.08
N GLU A 114 11.05 -6.61 2.44
CA GLU A 114 12.07 -6.76 3.49
C GLU A 114 11.43 -7.01 4.86
N ILE A 115 10.39 -6.26 5.24
CA ILE A 115 9.65 -6.50 6.49
C ILE A 115 9.14 -7.94 6.56
N ILE A 116 8.53 -8.43 5.49
CA ILE A 116 8.04 -9.81 5.43
C ILE A 116 9.19 -10.82 5.53
N ASN A 117 10.31 -10.55 4.86
CA ASN A 117 11.47 -11.44 4.89
C ASN A 117 12.15 -11.49 6.27
N ASP A 118 12.25 -10.36 6.94
CA ASP A 118 12.81 -10.27 8.28
C ASP A 118 11.92 -11.02 9.29
N TYR A 119 10.60 -10.81 9.22
CA TYR A 119 9.65 -11.57 10.02
C TYR A 119 9.75 -13.07 9.78
N ARG A 120 9.84 -13.52 8.51
CA ARG A 120 10.02 -14.93 8.14
C ARG A 120 11.30 -15.50 8.76
N PHE A 121 12.40 -14.75 8.69
CA PHE A 121 13.69 -15.15 9.24
C PHE A 121 13.66 -15.22 10.78
N GLU A 122 12.96 -14.34 11.45
CA GLU A 122 12.78 -14.37 12.91
C GLU A 122 12.01 -15.63 13.35
N LYS A 123 10.95 -15.98 12.61
CA LYS A 123 10.12 -17.17 12.89
C LYS A 123 10.83 -18.48 12.55
N ASP A 124 11.52 -18.53 11.41
CA ASP A 124 12.34 -19.68 10.98
C ASP A 124 13.57 -19.22 10.20
N ARG A 125 14.74 -19.37 10.80
CA ARG A 125 16.03 -19.01 10.20
C ARG A 125 16.36 -19.75 8.90
N LYS A 126 15.59 -20.79 8.55
CA LYS A 126 15.70 -21.53 7.30
C LYS A 126 14.71 -21.07 6.23
N SER A 127 13.92 -20.05 6.52
CA SER A 127 12.96 -19.52 5.58
C SER A 127 13.64 -19.06 4.28
N ILE A 128 13.03 -19.42 3.17
CA ILE A 128 13.44 -18.92 1.85
C ILE A 128 13.02 -17.45 1.75
N ARG A 129 13.95 -16.57 1.42
CA ARG A 129 13.61 -15.16 1.17
C ARG A 129 12.70 -15.05 -0.07
N LEU A 130 11.68 -14.24 0.05
CA LEU A 130 10.83 -13.87 -1.07
C LEU A 130 11.54 -12.78 -1.89
N THR A 131 11.42 -12.89 -3.20
CA THR A 131 11.93 -11.87 -4.14
C THR A 131 10.75 -11.05 -4.64
N MET A 132 10.84 -9.73 -4.54
CA MET A 132 9.85 -8.83 -5.11
C MET A 132 9.76 -9.03 -6.63
N SER A 133 8.55 -9.07 -7.17
CA SER A 133 8.26 -9.16 -8.60
C SER A 133 7.38 -7.99 -9.03
N PRO A 134 7.87 -7.12 -9.93
CA PRO A 134 7.09 -5.99 -10.43
C PRO A 134 5.77 -6.40 -11.08
N GLU A 135 5.75 -7.55 -11.79
CA GLU A 135 4.51 -8.05 -12.40
C GLU A 135 3.48 -8.48 -11.34
N LEU A 136 3.93 -9.04 -10.20
CA LEU A 136 3.04 -9.36 -9.09
C LEU A 136 2.57 -8.10 -8.37
N CYS A 137 3.39 -7.06 -8.28
CA CYS A 137 2.98 -5.77 -7.71
C CYS A 137 1.86 -5.15 -8.55
N GLU A 138 1.98 -5.18 -9.88
CA GLU A 138 0.93 -4.70 -10.76
C GLU A 138 -0.36 -5.53 -10.64
N ALA A 139 -0.25 -6.86 -10.59
CA ALA A 139 -1.40 -7.74 -10.35
C ALA A 139 -2.06 -7.46 -8.98
N ALA A 140 -1.27 -7.18 -7.96
CA ALA A 140 -1.75 -6.83 -6.63
C ALA A 140 -2.48 -5.48 -6.63
N ARG A 141 -1.99 -4.50 -7.38
CA ARG A 141 -2.64 -3.19 -7.56
C ARG A 141 -3.99 -3.32 -8.24
N VAL A 142 -4.07 -4.10 -9.33
CA VAL A 142 -5.36 -4.42 -10.00
C VAL A 142 -6.33 -5.09 -9.05
N ALA A 143 -5.86 -6.05 -8.25
CA ALA A 143 -6.70 -6.73 -7.27
C ALA A 143 -7.20 -5.80 -6.15
N ALA A 144 -6.35 -4.90 -5.68
CA ALA A 144 -6.69 -3.90 -4.68
C ALA A 144 -7.75 -2.91 -5.21
N GLU A 145 -7.58 -2.43 -6.45
CA GLU A 145 -8.54 -1.55 -7.12
C GLU A 145 -9.90 -2.24 -7.31
N GLU A 146 -9.90 -3.46 -7.85
CA GLU A 146 -11.13 -4.22 -7.98
C GLU A 146 -11.83 -4.43 -6.64
N TYR A 147 -11.10 -4.70 -5.58
CA TYR A 147 -11.67 -4.89 -4.25
C TYR A 147 -12.21 -3.58 -3.67
N ALA A 148 -11.49 -2.46 -3.81
CA ALA A 148 -11.89 -1.15 -3.30
C ALA A 148 -13.16 -0.61 -3.97
N THR A 149 -13.35 -0.89 -5.25
CA THR A 149 -14.45 -0.36 -6.06
C THR A 149 -15.71 -1.23 -6.03
N LYS A 150 -15.63 -2.41 -5.42
CA LYS A 150 -16.73 -3.39 -5.43
C LYS A 150 -17.44 -3.54 -4.10
N THR A 151 -18.70 -3.91 -4.18
CA THR A 151 -19.54 -4.33 -3.04
C THR A 151 -19.43 -5.83 -2.75
N GLY A 152 -18.32 -6.47 -3.13
CA GLY A 152 -18.15 -7.92 -3.13
C GLY A 152 -17.33 -8.48 -1.96
N SER A 153 -17.21 -9.82 -1.96
CA SER A 153 -16.40 -10.58 -0.99
C SER A 153 -14.91 -10.45 -1.29
N ALA A 154 -14.05 -10.44 -0.26
CA ALA A 154 -12.58 -10.46 -0.40
C ALA A 154 -12.01 -11.66 -1.18
N PHE A 155 -12.83 -12.63 -1.54
CA PHE A 155 -12.37 -13.87 -2.15
C PHE A 155 -12.79 -14.03 -3.61
N ILE A 156 -13.82 -13.30 -4.08
CA ILE A 156 -14.43 -13.50 -5.39
C ILE A 156 -14.59 -12.17 -6.11
N ARG A 157 -14.17 -12.11 -7.37
CA ARG A 157 -14.36 -11.00 -8.30
C ARG A 157 -15.83 -10.85 -8.69
N GLU A 158 -16.19 -9.75 -9.31
CA GLU A 158 -17.56 -9.47 -9.74
C GLU A 158 -18.10 -10.49 -10.76
N ASP A 159 -17.22 -11.04 -11.59
CA ASP A 159 -17.54 -12.08 -12.56
C ASP A 159 -17.69 -13.48 -11.95
N GLY A 160 -17.57 -13.62 -10.62
CA GLY A 160 -17.62 -14.88 -9.89
C GLY A 160 -16.31 -15.66 -9.90
N SER A 161 -15.26 -15.17 -10.52
CA SER A 161 -13.94 -15.82 -10.51
C SER A 161 -13.14 -15.47 -9.25
N HIS A 162 -12.10 -16.26 -8.98
CA HIS A 162 -11.14 -15.95 -7.94
C HIS A 162 -10.13 -14.90 -8.41
N TYR A 163 -9.56 -14.10 -7.48
CA TYR A 163 -8.54 -13.09 -7.79
C TYR A 163 -7.27 -13.66 -8.45
N TYR A 164 -6.99 -14.94 -8.30
CA TYR A 164 -5.87 -15.61 -9.02
C TYR A 164 -5.98 -15.52 -10.54
N LYS A 165 -7.22 -15.38 -11.07
CA LYS A 165 -7.44 -15.19 -12.49
C LYS A 165 -6.76 -13.93 -13.05
N ILE A 166 -6.50 -12.92 -12.22
CA ILE A 166 -5.71 -11.74 -12.59
C ILE A 166 -4.31 -12.17 -13.04
N LEU A 167 -3.68 -13.11 -12.32
CA LEU A 167 -2.36 -13.62 -12.69
C LEU A 167 -2.38 -14.30 -14.08
N ASP A 168 -3.42 -15.10 -14.33
CA ASP A 168 -3.59 -15.77 -15.62
C ASP A 168 -3.86 -14.76 -16.75
N GLU A 169 -4.70 -13.75 -16.51
CA GLU A 169 -5.04 -12.68 -17.45
C GLU A 169 -3.82 -11.82 -17.80
N MET A 170 -2.90 -11.62 -16.85
CA MET A 170 -1.64 -10.91 -17.06
C MET A 170 -0.53 -11.81 -17.61
N GLY A 171 -0.79 -13.11 -17.82
CA GLY A 171 0.19 -14.06 -18.35
C GLY A 171 1.31 -14.43 -17.36
N ILE A 172 1.10 -14.17 -16.06
CA ILE A 172 2.07 -14.49 -15.02
C ILE A 172 2.09 -16.00 -14.79
N GLN A 173 3.25 -16.61 -14.96
CA GLN A 173 3.42 -18.06 -14.78
C GLN A 173 3.72 -18.37 -13.31
N TYR A 174 2.99 -19.32 -12.74
CA TYR A 174 3.18 -19.79 -11.38
C TYR A 174 2.80 -21.28 -11.25
N THR A 175 3.34 -21.95 -10.26
CA THR A 175 2.99 -23.35 -9.92
C THR A 175 2.07 -23.40 -8.70
N CYS A 176 2.17 -22.43 -7.81
CA CYS A 176 1.26 -22.18 -6.71
C CYS A 176 1.20 -20.68 -6.41
N ALA A 177 0.08 -20.24 -5.92
CA ALA A 177 -0.13 -18.84 -5.54
C ALA A 177 -0.99 -18.76 -4.28
N ASP A 178 -0.78 -17.72 -3.50
CA ASP A 178 -1.71 -17.30 -2.45
C ASP A 178 -1.89 -15.78 -2.48
N LYS A 179 -2.95 -15.30 -1.86
CA LYS A 179 -3.37 -13.91 -1.92
C LYS A 179 -3.89 -13.45 -0.56
N MET A 180 -3.48 -12.27 -0.17
CA MET A 180 -3.96 -11.57 1.02
C MET A 180 -4.52 -10.20 0.63
N ILE A 181 -5.69 -9.84 1.16
CA ILE A 181 -6.25 -8.50 0.99
C ILE A 181 -6.66 -7.98 2.35
N VAL A 182 -6.21 -6.79 2.69
CA VAL A 182 -6.58 -6.08 3.92
C VAL A 182 -6.93 -4.63 3.61
N ASN A 183 -7.83 -4.06 4.40
CA ASN A 183 -7.96 -2.62 4.47
C ASN A 183 -7.02 -2.14 5.59
N ALA A 184 -6.15 -1.23 5.31
CA ALA A 184 -5.21 -0.69 6.27
C ALA A 184 -5.13 0.83 6.14
N SER A 185 -4.37 1.44 7.03
CA SER A 185 -3.96 2.83 6.91
C SER A 185 -3.09 3.04 5.67
N PHE A 186 -2.73 4.26 5.43
CA PHE A 186 -1.90 4.72 4.32
C PHE A 186 -0.56 3.97 4.17
N GLY A 187 0.11 3.64 5.28
CA GLY A 187 1.48 3.12 5.24
C GLY A 187 1.57 1.61 4.99
N TYR A 188 2.57 1.22 4.19
CA TYR A 188 2.90 -0.19 3.91
C TYR A 188 3.22 -1.00 5.16
N ILE A 189 3.70 -0.36 6.22
CA ILE A 189 4.02 -1.01 7.49
C ILE A 189 2.76 -1.42 8.24
N GLY A 190 1.78 -0.51 8.36
CA GLY A 190 0.48 -0.85 8.94
C GLY A 190 -0.23 -1.96 8.17
N ALA A 191 -0.04 -2.01 6.85
CA ALA A 191 -0.54 -3.10 6.01
C ALA A 191 0.17 -4.42 6.33
N ALA A 192 1.50 -4.42 6.44
CA ALA A 192 2.29 -5.60 6.79
C ALA A 192 1.91 -6.11 8.19
N GLU A 193 1.84 -5.24 9.19
CA GLU A 193 1.43 -5.60 10.55
C GLU A 193 0.04 -6.24 10.59
N LYS A 194 -0.91 -5.68 9.86
CA LYS A 194 -2.29 -6.19 9.80
C LYS A 194 -2.36 -7.56 9.13
N ILE A 195 -1.57 -7.78 8.08
CA ILE A 195 -1.46 -9.07 7.40
C ILE A 195 -0.82 -10.09 8.34
N LEU A 196 0.25 -9.72 9.03
CA LEU A 196 0.96 -10.61 9.96
C LEU A 196 0.18 -10.89 11.25
N ALA A 197 -0.76 -10.04 11.62
CA ALA A 197 -1.68 -10.27 12.75
C ALA A 197 -2.80 -11.27 12.43
N ASP A 198 -3.12 -11.48 11.15
CA ASP A 198 -4.08 -12.49 10.72
C ASP A 198 -3.42 -13.87 10.61
N SER A 199 -3.85 -14.84 11.40
CA SER A 199 -3.21 -16.16 11.50
C SER A 199 -3.22 -16.98 10.20
N GLN A 200 -4.17 -16.73 9.30
CA GLN A 200 -4.22 -17.43 8.00
C GLN A 200 -3.26 -16.78 7.01
N MET A 201 -3.23 -15.44 6.99
CA MET A 201 -2.34 -14.66 6.13
C MET A 201 -0.88 -14.85 6.58
N GLU A 202 -0.61 -14.78 7.90
CA GLU A 202 0.71 -15.10 8.48
C GLU A 202 1.19 -16.48 8.03
N LYS A 203 0.35 -17.51 8.17
CA LYS A 203 0.70 -18.88 7.76
C LYS A 203 1.04 -18.98 6.28
N ALA A 204 0.32 -18.28 5.42
CA ALA A 204 0.61 -18.23 3.98
C ALA A 204 1.98 -17.60 3.74
N LEU A 205 2.25 -16.44 4.37
CA LEU A 205 3.53 -15.75 4.24
C LEU A 205 4.71 -16.55 4.80
N LEU A 206 4.53 -17.33 5.85
CA LEU A 206 5.59 -18.17 6.43
C LEU A 206 5.88 -19.43 5.62
N SER A 207 5.05 -19.76 4.62
CA SER A 207 5.23 -20.95 3.79
C SER A 207 6.49 -20.86 2.91
N ASN A 208 7.32 -21.91 2.94
CA ASN A 208 8.46 -22.06 2.03
C ASN A 208 8.06 -22.58 0.63
N ASN A 209 6.76 -22.66 0.36
CA ASN A 209 6.26 -23.02 -0.97
C ASN A 209 6.34 -21.81 -1.95
N PHE A 210 6.53 -20.60 -1.44
CA PHE A 210 6.58 -19.38 -2.24
C PHE A 210 8.02 -18.85 -2.31
N SER A 211 8.34 -18.19 -3.44
CA SER A 211 9.64 -17.58 -3.70
C SER A 211 9.54 -16.16 -4.21
N LYS A 212 8.36 -15.73 -4.64
CA LYS A 212 8.10 -14.37 -5.14
C LYS A 212 6.97 -13.72 -4.36
N ILE A 213 7.01 -12.40 -4.27
CA ILE A 213 5.99 -11.59 -3.63
C ILE A 213 5.75 -10.33 -4.48
N GLY A 214 4.51 -9.86 -4.49
CA GLY A 214 4.15 -8.54 -5.00
C GLY A 214 3.11 -7.93 -4.10
N VAL A 215 3.23 -6.65 -3.85
CA VAL A 215 2.29 -5.84 -3.07
C VAL A 215 1.79 -4.70 -3.92
N GLY A 216 0.53 -4.36 -3.75
CA GLY A 216 -0.10 -3.22 -4.39
C GLY A 216 -1.22 -2.71 -3.52
N ALA A 217 -1.50 -1.42 -3.63
CA ALA A 217 -2.55 -0.78 -2.87
C ALA A 217 -3.41 0.12 -3.76
N PHE A 218 -4.62 0.37 -3.32
CA PHE A 218 -5.55 1.28 -3.98
C PHE A 218 -6.46 1.95 -2.96
N SER A 219 -6.79 3.22 -3.23
CA SER A 219 -7.75 3.99 -2.45
C SER A 219 -8.69 4.75 -3.36
N THR A 220 -9.96 4.82 -2.99
CA THR A 220 -10.97 5.64 -3.69
C THR A 220 -11.13 7.02 -3.09
N ASP A 221 -10.71 7.22 -1.84
CA ASP A 221 -10.95 8.44 -1.06
C ASP A 221 -9.66 9.09 -0.52
N GLY A 222 -8.47 8.47 -0.78
CA GLY A 222 -7.19 8.90 -0.25
C GLY A 222 -7.02 8.71 1.26
N ARG A 223 -7.94 7.99 1.91
CA ARG A 223 -7.93 7.75 3.36
C ARG A 223 -7.93 6.26 3.69
N THR A 224 -8.81 5.52 3.06
CA THR A 224 -8.91 4.08 3.24
C THR A 224 -8.17 3.39 2.12
N PHE A 225 -7.11 2.67 2.47
CA PHE A 225 -6.30 1.91 1.52
C PHE A 225 -6.65 0.43 1.61
N TYR A 226 -6.81 -0.16 0.44
CA TYR A 226 -6.96 -1.60 0.26
C TYR A 226 -5.63 -2.14 -0.26
N TRP A 227 -5.01 -2.98 0.54
CA TRP A 227 -3.71 -3.58 0.24
C TRP A 227 -3.91 -5.02 -0.19
N CYS A 228 -3.33 -5.37 -1.32
CA CYS A 228 -3.28 -6.75 -1.80
C CYS A 228 -1.85 -7.24 -1.87
N VAL A 229 -1.63 -8.47 -1.45
CA VAL A 229 -0.34 -9.16 -1.58
C VAL A 229 -0.57 -10.47 -2.31
N PHE A 230 0.19 -10.70 -3.37
CA PHE A 230 0.32 -12.01 -4.00
C PHE A 230 1.66 -12.63 -3.63
N VAL A 231 1.66 -13.94 -3.35
CA VAL A 231 2.87 -14.75 -3.25
C VAL A 231 2.76 -15.92 -4.22
N THR A 232 3.86 -16.22 -4.91
CA THR A 232 3.89 -17.27 -5.94
C THR A 232 5.20 -18.07 -5.91
N LYS A 233 5.19 -19.20 -6.64
CA LYS A 233 6.35 -20.03 -6.94
C LYS A 233 6.49 -20.21 -8.44
#